data_2c630d99abe745f71276e6b120c81a2d
#
_entry.id   2c630d99abe745f71276e6b120c81a2d
#
_cell.length_a   1.000
_cell.length_b   1.000
_cell.length_c   1.000
_cell.angle_alpha   90.00
_cell.angle_beta   90.00
_cell.angle_gamma   90.00
#
_symmetry.space_group_name_H-M   'P 1'
#
loop_
_entity.id
_entity.type
_entity.pdbx_description
1 polymer ?
#
loop_
_entity_poly.entity_id
_entity_poly.type
_entity_poly.pdbx_seq_one_letter_code
_entity_poly.pdbx_strand_id
1 'polypeptide(L)'
;MQTPEMDPHPGAKHKLGAIHMSAFSTKKGFGVVAAVAATALTLGVALPAQAASEDQTLKIQAIIPLTGSLSYLSPPEIAGLHMAVDEINAAGGVLGNPVELTISDSGDGDTLSIADQSATKALANNADVVVGAAASGVTRSIINKITGAKVIEISMSNTAVDLTSWKDGGYYFRTAPSDLLQGRILGNQLLQDGKKNIAIVYADNSYGNGLKKIAAGIASKGGAKVKSYAFAENETNFASIVDKVVATKPDAVAIISYDEAKKAIPAFKAKGFKGSNFYLVDGNLADYSKTSFASYLKGSKGTLPGKATATSFKDKLAAAYKAVEKKDLTEFSYGAETYDAVMLVALAAQAAGKATGESIKSELTNVSLAGKGKTTVTGFAAGLAAIKAGKKVNFDGFSGPVEFDSNGDPTGAYIGIYKYDAKGKYNLVRTVAGNTVK
;
A
#
# COMPACT_ATOMS: atom_id res chain seq x y z
N MET A 1 2.06 32.19 -52.52
CA MET A 1 1.08 31.23 -53.06
C MET A 1 0.23 30.78 -51.93
N GLN A 2 -0.79 31.50 -51.74
CA GLN A 2 -2.22 31.15 -51.75
C GLN A 2 -2.65 30.07 -50.73
N THR A 3 -3.23 30.53 -49.66
CA THR A 3 -4.25 29.89 -48.84
C THR A 3 -5.52 29.60 -49.64
N PRO A 4 -6.32 28.64 -49.34
CA PRO A 4 -7.75 28.80 -49.44
C PRO A 4 -8.49 28.74 -48.11
N GLU A 5 -9.24 29.79 -47.86
CA GLU A 5 -10.47 29.89 -47.10
C GLU A 5 -11.48 28.82 -47.53
N MET A 6 -12.25 28.32 -46.57
CA MET A 6 -13.55 27.74 -46.90
C MET A 6 -14.57 28.01 -45.80
N ASP A 7 -15.67 28.51 -46.28
CA ASP A 7 -16.90 29.06 -45.76
C ASP A 7 -17.79 28.06 -45.01
N PRO A 8 -18.73 28.59 -44.20
CA PRO A 8 -19.64 27.78 -43.34
C PRO A 8 -21.02 27.62 -44.00
N HIS A 9 -21.70 26.54 -43.69
CA HIS A 9 -23.19 26.46 -43.66
C HIS A 9 -23.73 25.03 -43.47
N PRO A 10 -25.04 24.87 -43.14
CA PRO A 10 -25.89 25.50 -42.12
C PRO A 10 -26.69 24.51 -41.25
N GLY A 11 -27.31 25.06 -40.24
CA GLY A 11 -28.17 24.53 -39.23
C GLY A 11 -29.22 23.46 -39.54
N ALA A 12 -29.55 22.73 -38.51
CA ALA A 12 -30.84 22.03 -38.35
C ALA A 12 -31.41 22.31 -36.97
N LYS A 13 -32.53 23.04 -36.97
CA LYS A 13 -33.43 23.26 -35.84
C LYS A 13 -34.23 22.00 -35.64
N HIS A 14 -34.28 21.44 -34.43
CA HIS A 14 -35.34 20.54 -34.02
C HIS A 14 -36.13 21.12 -32.83
N LYS A 15 -37.46 21.07 -33.03
CA LYS A 15 -38.54 21.71 -32.30
C LYS A 15 -38.71 21.16 -30.90
N LEU A 16 -39.02 22.07 -29.95
CA LEU A 16 -39.68 21.79 -28.68
C LEU A 16 -41.07 21.18 -28.93
N GLY A 17 -41.36 20.06 -28.32
CA GLY A 17 -42.68 19.50 -28.15
C GLY A 17 -43.17 19.74 -26.74
N ALA A 18 -44.10 20.66 -26.57
CA ALA A 18 -44.85 20.84 -25.32
C ALA A 18 -45.91 19.75 -25.20
N ILE A 19 -46.00 19.09 -24.08
CA ILE A 19 -47.14 18.20 -23.75
C ILE A 19 -47.99 18.86 -22.66
N HIS A 20 -49.26 19.02 -23.03
CA HIS A 20 -50.34 19.63 -22.26
C HIS A 20 -50.67 18.85 -20.98
N MET A 21 -50.85 19.58 -19.86
CA MET A 21 -51.63 19.18 -18.72
C MET A 21 -53.10 19.25 -19.06
N SER A 22 -53.85 18.17 -18.87
CA SER A 22 -55.30 18.20 -18.85
C SER A 22 -55.83 18.00 -17.43
N ALA A 23 -56.52 19.00 -16.95
CA ALA A 23 -57.27 18.98 -15.71
C ALA A 23 -58.62 18.28 -15.91
N PHE A 24 -58.97 17.39 -15.00
CA PHE A 24 -60.35 16.89 -14.89
C PHE A 24 -60.92 17.35 -13.58
N SER A 25 -61.99 18.15 -13.74
CA SER A 25 -62.94 18.61 -12.69
C SER A 25 -64.17 17.71 -12.71
N THR A 26 -64.65 17.21 -11.54
CA THR A 26 -66.04 16.85 -11.33
C THR A 26 -66.48 17.00 -9.86
N LYS A 27 -67.28 17.92 -9.63
CA LYS A 27 -68.58 18.15 -8.94
C LYS A 27 -68.93 17.28 -7.70
N LYS A 28 -69.19 18.05 -6.67
CA LYS A 28 -70.16 18.07 -5.57
C LYS A 28 -71.11 16.88 -5.38
N GLY A 29 -71.15 16.40 -4.12
CA GLY A 29 -72.28 15.70 -3.55
C GLY A 29 -72.32 15.94 -2.04
N PHE A 30 -73.41 16.64 -1.57
CA PHE A 30 -73.71 16.89 -0.16
C PHE A 30 -74.30 15.64 0.49
N GLY A 31 -73.92 15.37 1.74
CA GLY A 31 -74.53 14.39 2.61
C GLY A 31 -74.19 14.65 4.06
N VAL A 32 -75.12 15.22 4.80
CA VAL A 32 -75.10 15.45 6.26
C VAL A 32 -75.44 14.16 6.96
N VAL A 33 -74.66 13.64 7.90
CA VAL A 33 -75.18 12.84 9.03
C VAL A 33 -74.23 12.95 10.23
N ALA A 34 -74.79 13.48 11.30
CA ALA A 34 -74.72 13.24 12.74
C ALA A 34 -73.33 12.90 13.39
N ALA A 35 -73.01 13.74 14.35
CA ALA A 35 -71.97 13.59 15.36
C ALA A 35 -72.24 12.41 16.32
N VAL A 36 -71.24 11.58 16.55
CA VAL A 36 -71.06 10.80 17.78
C VAL A 36 -69.63 11.07 18.29
N ALA A 37 -69.60 11.76 19.44
CA ALA A 37 -68.36 11.97 20.19
C ALA A 37 -67.96 10.66 20.84
N ALA A 38 -66.85 10.07 20.36
CA ALA A 38 -66.14 9.03 21.06
C ALA A 38 -64.72 9.58 21.39
N THR A 39 -64.49 9.94 22.65
CA THR A 39 -63.24 10.26 23.24
C THR A 39 -62.37 9.00 23.28
N ALA A 40 -61.58 8.78 22.24
CA ALA A 40 -60.50 7.80 22.29
C ALA A 40 -59.22 8.47 22.84
N LEU A 41 -58.82 8.10 24.06
CA LEU A 41 -57.46 8.34 24.55
C LEU A 41 -56.50 7.61 23.65
N THR A 42 -55.86 8.31 22.72
CA THR A 42 -54.70 7.82 22.00
C THR A 42 -53.51 7.94 22.94
N LEU A 43 -53.14 6.84 23.61
CA LEU A 43 -51.82 6.64 24.10
C LEU A 43 -50.86 6.75 22.89
N GLY A 44 -50.25 7.90 22.73
CA GLY A 44 -49.16 8.14 21.76
C GLY A 44 -47.98 7.26 22.17
N VAL A 45 -47.92 6.07 21.61
CA VAL A 45 -46.64 5.34 21.55
C VAL A 45 -45.77 6.17 20.63
N ALA A 46 -44.91 7.00 21.24
CA ALA A 46 -43.79 7.61 20.53
C ALA A 46 -42.92 6.44 20.04
N LEU A 47 -43.03 6.08 18.76
CA LEU A 47 -42.04 5.27 18.09
C LEU A 47 -40.73 6.01 18.28
N PRO A 48 -39.67 5.37 18.80
CA PRO A 48 -38.36 6.00 18.86
C PRO A 48 -38.04 6.45 17.42
N ALA A 49 -37.77 7.74 17.25
CA ALA A 49 -37.23 8.24 16.00
C ALA A 49 -36.01 7.35 15.69
N GLN A 50 -36.13 6.55 14.64
CA GLN A 50 -35.05 5.74 14.13
C GLN A 50 -33.99 6.77 13.73
N ALA A 51 -32.99 6.95 14.57
CA ALA A 51 -31.82 7.72 14.20
C ALA A 51 -31.38 7.16 12.84
N ALA A 52 -31.26 8.04 11.86
CA ALA A 52 -30.71 7.64 10.56
C ALA A 52 -29.45 6.83 10.87
N SER A 53 -29.39 5.57 10.44
CA SER A 53 -28.24 4.73 10.64
C SER A 53 -27.07 5.45 10.00
N GLU A 54 -26.08 5.89 10.83
CA GLU A 54 -24.79 6.36 10.29
C GLU A 54 -24.34 5.31 9.27
N ASP A 55 -23.81 5.74 8.14
CA ASP A 55 -23.26 4.84 7.12
C ASP A 55 -22.20 3.96 7.77
N GLN A 56 -22.51 2.67 7.95
CA GLN A 56 -21.65 1.69 8.59
C GLN A 56 -20.79 0.95 7.56
N THR A 57 -20.82 1.38 6.30
CA THR A 57 -20.04 0.79 5.21
C THR A 57 -18.58 1.23 5.32
N LEU A 58 -17.66 0.28 5.45
CA LEU A 58 -16.22 0.58 5.41
C LEU A 58 -15.81 0.92 3.98
N LYS A 59 -15.38 2.17 3.76
CA LYS A 59 -14.93 2.69 2.45
C LYS A 59 -13.41 2.75 2.39
N ILE A 60 -12.82 1.88 1.60
CA ILE A 60 -11.38 1.81 1.37
C ILE A 60 -11.05 2.43 0.01
N GLN A 61 -10.22 3.46 0.02
CA GLN A 61 -9.60 4.01 -1.18
C GLN A 61 -8.15 3.52 -1.24
N ALA A 62 -7.82 2.65 -2.20
CA ALA A 62 -6.43 2.29 -2.45
C ALA A 62 -5.80 3.32 -3.40
N ILE A 63 -4.64 3.86 -2.99
CA ILE A 63 -3.81 4.77 -3.80
C ILE A 63 -2.48 4.05 -4.04
N ILE A 64 -2.36 3.38 -5.20
CA ILE A 64 -1.26 2.47 -5.52
C ILE A 64 -0.57 2.87 -6.84
N PRO A 65 0.68 2.44 -7.10
CA PRO A 65 1.45 2.90 -8.24
C PRO A 65 1.03 2.21 -9.55
N LEU A 66 -0.16 2.56 -10.10
CA LEU A 66 -0.61 2.03 -11.39
C LEU A 66 0.32 2.48 -12.52
N THR A 67 0.97 3.64 -12.35
CA THR A 67 2.00 4.19 -13.25
C THR A 67 3.25 4.55 -12.46
N GLY A 68 4.36 4.86 -13.17
CA GLY A 68 5.62 5.28 -12.58
C GLY A 68 6.58 4.15 -12.25
N SER A 69 7.65 4.50 -11.53
CA SER A 69 8.83 3.65 -11.27
C SER A 69 8.57 2.42 -10.40
N LEU A 70 7.47 2.40 -9.65
CA LEU A 70 7.03 1.25 -8.83
C LEU A 70 5.82 0.51 -9.42
N SER A 71 5.43 0.77 -10.67
CA SER A 71 4.23 0.15 -11.27
C SER A 71 4.27 -1.39 -11.31
N TYR A 72 5.45 -2.00 -11.19
CA TYR A 72 5.59 -3.46 -11.07
C TYR A 72 5.05 -4.03 -9.75
N LEU A 73 4.83 -3.19 -8.72
CA LEU A 73 4.18 -3.57 -7.46
C LEU A 73 2.65 -3.54 -7.51
N SER A 74 2.05 -2.85 -8.50
CA SER A 74 0.58 -2.81 -8.60
C SER A 74 -0.08 -4.18 -8.68
N PRO A 75 0.42 -5.15 -9.48
CA PRO A 75 -0.21 -6.46 -9.57
C PRO A 75 -0.35 -7.19 -8.23
N PRO A 76 0.69 -7.36 -7.38
CA PRO A 76 0.55 -8.01 -6.09
C PRO A 76 -0.27 -7.18 -5.09
N GLU A 77 -0.23 -5.84 -5.17
CA GLU A 77 -1.05 -4.96 -4.33
C GLU A 77 -2.53 -5.06 -4.70
N ILE A 78 -2.89 -5.05 -5.99
CA ILE A 78 -4.27 -5.32 -6.47
C ILE A 78 -4.74 -6.69 -5.99
N ALA A 79 -3.88 -7.71 -6.11
CA ALA A 79 -4.21 -9.07 -5.64
C ALA A 79 -4.52 -9.10 -4.14
N GLY A 80 -3.69 -8.45 -3.32
CA GLY A 80 -3.87 -8.37 -1.87
C GLY A 80 -5.16 -7.64 -1.47
N LEU A 81 -5.45 -6.51 -2.12
CA LEU A 81 -6.67 -5.73 -1.91
C LEU A 81 -7.92 -6.56 -2.19
N HIS A 82 -8.02 -7.12 -3.39
CA HIS A 82 -9.20 -7.90 -3.79
C HIS A 82 -9.35 -9.18 -2.97
N MET A 83 -8.26 -9.92 -2.74
CA MET A 83 -8.30 -11.13 -1.92
C MET A 83 -8.83 -10.85 -0.53
N ALA A 84 -8.40 -9.74 0.11
CA ALA A 84 -8.84 -9.39 1.44
C ALA A 84 -10.32 -8.93 1.44
N VAL A 85 -10.70 -8.04 0.54
CA VAL A 85 -12.07 -7.53 0.44
C VAL A 85 -13.06 -8.65 0.11
N ASP A 86 -12.71 -9.55 -0.79
CA ASP A 86 -13.56 -10.69 -1.15
C ASP A 86 -13.75 -11.64 0.05
N GLU A 87 -12.70 -11.92 0.82
CA GLU A 87 -12.79 -12.74 2.05
C GLU A 87 -13.68 -12.06 3.10
N ILE A 88 -13.52 -10.77 3.32
CA ILE A 88 -14.33 -10.00 4.28
C ILE A 88 -15.82 -10.01 3.87
N ASN A 89 -16.08 -9.74 2.61
CA ASN A 89 -17.44 -9.70 2.10
C ASN A 89 -18.12 -11.08 2.10
N ALA A 90 -17.37 -12.15 1.78
CA ALA A 90 -17.85 -13.51 1.89
C ALA A 90 -18.17 -13.92 3.33
N ALA A 91 -17.52 -13.34 4.33
CA ALA A 91 -17.80 -13.55 5.76
C ALA A 91 -19.00 -12.72 6.29
N GLY A 92 -19.62 -11.91 5.44
CA GLY A 92 -20.78 -11.06 5.78
C GLY A 92 -20.44 -9.57 5.96
N GLY A 93 -19.24 -9.16 5.55
CA GLY A 93 -18.80 -7.76 5.58
C GLY A 93 -18.45 -7.23 6.96
N VAL A 94 -18.07 -5.97 7.02
CA VAL A 94 -17.79 -5.23 8.27
C VAL A 94 -19.09 -4.66 8.79
N LEU A 95 -19.40 -4.88 10.07
CA LEU A 95 -20.65 -4.45 10.70
C LEU A 95 -21.93 -4.91 9.96
N GLY A 96 -21.82 -5.98 9.17
CA GLY A 96 -22.91 -6.52 8.36
C GLY A 96 -23.04 -5.90 6.97
N ASN A 97 -22.18 -4.98 6.58
CA ASN A 97 -22.18 -4.32 5.27
C ASN A 97 -20.96 -4.74 4.45
N PRO A 98 -21.09 -4.91 3.12
CA PRO A 98 -19.96 -5.13 2.25
C PRO A 98 -18.97 -3.96 2.32
N VAL A 99 -17.67 -4.28 2.27
CA VAL A 99 -16.61 -3.28 2.14
C VAL A 99 -16.61 -2.73 0.72
N GLU A 100 -16.54 -1.42 0.59
CA GLU A 100 -16.37 -0.72 -0.68
C GLU A 100 -14.88 -0.47 -0.95
N LEU A 101 -14.39 -0.93 -2.09
CA LEU A 101 -13.02 -0.72 -2.55
C LEU A 101 -13.00 0.11 -3.82
N THR A 102 -12.22 1.19 -3.80
CA THR A 102 -11.88 1.97 -5.00
C THR A 102 -10.36 2.04 -5.14
N ILE A 103 -9.84 1.86 -6.36
CA ILE A 103 -8.41 1.91 -6.64
C ILE A 103 -8.12 3.14 -7.52
N SER A 104 -7.09 3.90 -7.17
CA SER A 104 -6.61 5.08 -7.88
C SER A 104 -5.09 5.04 -8.03
N ASP A 105 -4.58 5.73 -9.04
CA ASP A 105 -3.15 5.83 -9.29
C ASP A 105 -2.47 6.75 -8.29
N SER A 106 -1.29 6.34 -7.82
CA SER A 106 -0.41 7.18 -7.01
C SER A 106 0.64 7.92 -7.85
N GLY A 107 0.88 7.50 -9.10
CA GLY A 107 2.07 7.93 -9.83
C GLY A 107 3.36 7.61 -9.06
N ASP A 108 4.36 8.48 -9.22
CA ASP A 108 5.66 8.41 -8.57
C ASP A 108 6.17 9.79 -8.11
N GLY A 109 7.46 9.90 -7.72
CA GLY A 109 8.06 11.14 -7.24
C GLY A 109 8.05 12.30 -8.22
N ASP A 110 8.06 12.03 -9.53
CA ASP A 110 8.01 13.05 -10.58
C ASP A 110 6.56 13.46 -10.93
N THR A 111 5.58 12.68 -10.48
CA THR A 111 4.16 12.86 -10.82
C THR A 111 3.27 13.01 -9.58
N LEU A 112 3.75 13.67 -8.53
CA LEU A 112 3.06 13.84 -7.24
C LEU A 112 1.64 14.43 -7.35
N SER A 113 1.35 15.17 -8.42
CA SER A 113 0.01 15.69 -8.68
C SER A 113 -1.04 14.59 -8.89
N ILE A 114 -0.64 13.40 -9.36
CA ILE A 114 -1.53 12.23 -9.51
C ILE A 114 -1.98 11.75 -8.13
N ALA A 115 -1.04 11.58 -7.20
CA ALA A 115 -1.35 11.20 -5.81
C ALA A 115 -2.23 12.25 -5.11
N ASP A 116 -1.95 13.54 -5.31
CA ASP A 116 -2.74 14.63 -4.72
C ASP A 116 -4.19 14.62 -5.21
N GLN A 117 -4.42 14.38 -6.51
CA GLN A 117 -5.75 14.23 -7.10
C GLN A 117 -6.45 12.98 -6.54
N SER A 118 -5.75 11.86 -6.43
CA SER A 118 -6.27 10.61 -5.87
C SER A 118 -6.66 10.77 -4.40
N ALA A 119 -5.83 11.44 -3.59
CA ALA A 119 -6.14 11.77 -2.20
C ALA A 119 -7.34 12.71 -2.08
N THR A 120 -7.42 13.74 -2.94
CA THR A 120 -8.57 14.65 -2.97
C THR A 120 -9.87 13.90 -3.30
N LYS A 121 -9.82 12.98 -4.28
CA LYS A 121 -10.96 12.14 -4.64
C LYS A 121 -11.35 11.18 -3.50
N ALA A 122 -10.37 10.60 -2.81
CA ALA A 122 -10.62 9.75 -1.65
C ALA A 122 -11.43 10.47 -0.57
N LEU A 123 -11.02 11.70 -0.22
CA LEU A 123 -11.72 12.53 0.76
C LEU A 123 -13.11 12.94 0.28
N ALA A 124 -13.27 13.30 -0.99
CA ALA A 124 -14.55 13.64 -1.59
C ALA A 124 -15.54 12.45 -1.60
N ASN A 125 -15.03 11.23 -1.67
CA ASN A 125 -15.82 9.99 -1.61
C ASN A 125 -16.08 9.53 -0.16
N ASN A 126 -15.69 10.33 0.84
CA ASN A 126 -15.79 9.98 2.26
C ASN A 126 -15.11 8.67 2.60
N ALA A 127 -13.87 8.47 2.13
CA ALA A 127 -13.07 7.32 2.49
C ALA A 127 -12.80 7.30 4.01
N ASP A 128 -12.95 6.13 4.64
CA ASP A 128 -12.56 5.91 6.04
C ASP A 128 -11.08 5.56 6.15
N VAL A 129 -10.57 4.91 5.11
CA VAL A 129 -9.20 4.41 5.02
C VAL A 129 -8.63 4.65 3.63
N VAL A 130 -7.39 5.14 3.58
CA VAL A 130 -6.52 5.10 2.40
C VAL A 130 -5.51 3.97 2.60
N VAL A 131 -5.49 2.99 1.70
CA VAL A 131 -4.45 1.96 1.62
C VAL A 131 -3.41 2.39 0.59
N GLY A 132 -2.20 2.71 1.04
CA GLY A 132 -1.15 3.29 0.19
C GLY A 132 -0.56 4.56 0.83
N ALA A 133 0.22 5.38 0.09
CA ALA A 133 0.79 5.03 -1.20
C ALA A 133 1.96 4.05 -1.02
N ALA A 134 2.44 3.47 -2.14
CA ALA A 134 3.55 2.53 -2.09
C ALA A 134 4.91 3.24 -1.90
N ALA A 135 5.19 4.28 -2.68
CA ALA A 135 6.43 5.03 -2.57
C ALA A 135 6.40 5.98 -1.38
N SER A 136 7.44 5.94 -0.52
CA SER A 136 7.53 6.79 0.67
C SER A 136 7.53 8.29 0.35
N GLY A 137 8.15 8.70 -0.77
CA GLY A 137 8.14 10.09 -1.24
C GLY A 137 6.74 10.56 -1.65
N VAL A 138 5.94 9.68 -2.24
CA VAL A 138 4.55 9.96 -2.60
C VAL A 138 3.68 10.08 -1.36
N THR A 139 3.78 9.13 -0.41
CA THR A 139 3.08 9.23 0.88
C THR A 139 3.35 10.55 1.58
N ARG A 140 4.62 11.02 1.63
CA ARG A 140 4.95 12.31 2.21
C ARG A 140 4.20 13.48 1.59
N SER A 141 3.82 13.41 0.33
CA SER A 141 3.09 14.49 -0.36
C SER A 141 1.61 14.56 0.02
N ILE A 142 1.02 13.44 0.46
CA ILE A 142 -0.43 13.33 0.71
C ILE A 142 -0.78 13.05 2.18
N ILE A 143 0.15 12.55 3.00
CA ILE A 143 -0.10 12.12 4.38
C ILE A 143 -0.79 13.19 5.24
N ASN A 144 -0.35 14.45 5.18
CA ASN A 144 -0.96 15.52 5.96
C ASN A 144 -2.41 15.83 5.53
N LYS A 145 -2.70 15.66 4.22
CA LYS A 145 -4.05 15.86 3.69
C LYS A 145 -5.00 14.77 4.19
N ILE A 146 -4.55 13.51 4.15
CA ILE A 146 -5.36 12.35 4.54
C ILE A 146 -5.53 12.31 6.05
N THR A 147 -4.45 12.33 6.82
CA THR A 147 -4.48 12.22 8.28
C THR A 147 -5.10 13.45 8.94
N GLY A 148 -4.91 14.65 8.36
CA GLY A 148 -5.56 15.88 8.79
C GLY A 148 -7.09 15.86 8.65
N ALA A 149 -7.62 15.06 7.72
CA ALA A 149 -9.05 14.80 7.57
C ALA A 149 -9.56 13.67 8.50
N LYS A 150 -8.69 13.13 9.39
CA LYS A 150 -8.98 12.00 10.28
C LYS A 150 -9.31 10.70 9.55
N VAL A 151 -8.78 10.52 8.35
CA VAL A 151 -8.82 9.29 7.57
C VAL A 151 -7.57 8.49 7.90
N ILE A 152 -7.71 7.17 8.10
CA ILE A 152 -6.55 6.29 8.28
C ILE A 152 -5.77 6.22 6.97
N GLU A 153 -4.46 6.41 7.04
CA GLU A 153 -3.55 6.07 5.96
C GLU A 153 -2.69 4.87 6.40
N ILE A 154 -2.82 3.75 5.70
CA ILE A 154 -2.05 2.54 5.99
C ILE A 154 -1.28 2.10 4.75
N SER A 155 0.05 2.16 4.80
CA SER A 155 0.88 1.74 3.67
C SER A 155 1.36 0.31 3.82
N MET A 156 1.30 -0.44 2.72
CA MET A 156 1.82 -1.79 2.61
C MET A 156 3.34 -1.84 2.37
N SER A 157 3.94 -0.78 1.84
CA SER A 157 5.30 -0.84 1.30
C SER A 157 6.18 0.38 1.63
N ASN A 158 5.69 1.35 2.41
CA ASN A 158 6.53 2.45 2.89
C ASN A 158 7.54 1.96 3.91
N THR A 159 8.81 2.26 3.67
CA THR A 159 9.90 1.87 4.57
C THR A 159 10.71 3.06 5.10
N ALA A 160 10.54 4.27 4.54
CA ALA A 160 11.34 5.43 4.91
C ALA A 160 11.33 5.71 6.42
N VAL A 161 12.51 6.04 6.94
CA VAL A 161 12.77 6.21 8.38
C VAL A 161 12.00 7.37 8.98
N ASP A 162 11.83 8.45 8.23
CA ASP A 162 11.20 9.69 8.70
C ASP A 162 9.68 9.55 8.91
N LEU A 163 9.04 8.58 8.26
CA LEU A 163 7.63 8.27 8.48
C LEU A 163 7.34 7.74 9.89
N THR A 164 8.29 7.06 10.55
CA THR A 164 8.17 6.58 11.93
C THR A 164 7.80 7.71 12.92
N SER A 165 8.28 8.92 12.68
CA SER A 165 8.07 10.05 13.60
C SER A 165 7.25 11.17 12.97
N TRP A 166 6.46 10.87 11.95
CA TRP A 166 5.62 11.86 11.30
C TRP A 166 4.52 12.37 12.24
N LYS A 167 4.17 13.63 12.12
CA LYS A 167 3.13 14.23 12.98
C LYS A 167 1.75 14.04 12.32
N ASP A 168 1.27 12.83 12.31
CA ASP A 168 0.04 12.41 11.67
C ASP A 168 -1.16 12.32 12.64
N GLY A 169 -0.97 12.61 13.91
CA GLY A 169 -2.01 12.48 14.94
C GLY A 169 -2.39 11.02 15.26
N GLY A 170 -1.57 10.04 14.87
CA GLY A 170 -1.79 8.61 15.03
C GLY A 170 -2.75 8.03 13.99
N TYR A 171 -2.85 8.65 12.81
CA TYR A 171 -3.67 8.16 11.69
C TYR A 171 -2.85 7.47 10.60
N TYR A 172 -1.51 7.49 10.69
CA TYR A 172 -0.64 6.77 9.77
C TYR A 172 -0.16 5.45 10.36
N PHE A 173 -0.23 4.40 9.56
CA PHE A 173 0.25 3.04 9.88
C PHE A 173 0.97 2.44 8.68
N ARG A 174 1.76 1.39 8.91
CA ARG A 174 2.33 0.59 7.82
C ARG A 174 2.53 -0.86 8.22
N THR A 175 2.32 -1.76 7.28
CA THR A 175 2.56 -3.20 7.48
C THR A 175 3.97 -3.62 7.07
N ALA A 176 4.67 -2.80 6.27
CA ALA A 176 6.09 -2.96 6.00
C ALA A 176 6.96 -2.36 7.12
N PRO A 177 8.04 -3.01 7.55
CA PRO A 177 8.94 -2.48 8.56
C PRO A 177 9.76 -1.29 8.06
N SER A 178 10.18 -0.43 9.01
CA SER A 178 11.06 0.70 8.75
C SER A 178 12.44 0.29 8.21
N ASP A 179 13.04 1.13 7.38
CA ASP A 179 14.44 1.04 6.92
C ASP A 179 15.46 1.12 8.07
N LEU A 180 15.04 1.46 9.29
CA LEU A 180 15.85 1.24 10.48
C LEU A 180 16.25 -0.24 10.60
N LEU A 181 15.34 -1.16 10.29
CA LEU A 181 15.60 -2.59 10.31
C LEU A 181 16.31 -3.05 9.05
N GLN A 182 15.78 -2.72 7.86
CA GLN A 182 16.36 -3.18 6.60
C GLN A 182 17.79 -2.66 6.41
N GLY A 183 18.06 -1.40 6.72
CA GLY A 183 19.40 -0.81 6.60
C GLY A 183 20.43 -1.46 7.54
N ARG A 184 20.02 -1.83 8.78
CA ARG A 184 20.90 -2.62 9.68
C ARG A 184 21.22 -3.98 9.07
N ILE A 185 20.24 -4.67 8.53
CA ILE A 185 20.42 -6.00 7.95
C ILE A 185 21.27 -5.92 6.68
N LEU A 186 21.04 -4.94 5.80
CA LEU A 186 21.85 -4.71 4.60
C LEU A 186 23.31 -4.42 4.96
N GLY A 187 23.54 -3.49 5.90
CA GLY A 187 24.88 -3.16 6.37
C GLY A 187 25.61 -4.34 6.98
N ASN A 188 24.94 -5.12 7.84
CA ASN A 188 25.48 -6.33 8.44
C ASN A 188 25.74 -7.43 7.39
N GLN A 189 24.86 -7.58 6.38
CA GLN A 189 25.05 -8.56 5.31
C GLN A 189 26.29 -8.23 4.46
N LEU A 190 26.54 -6.96 4.16
CA LEU A 190 27.76 -6.51 3.49
C LEU A 190 29.02 -6.89 4.28
N LEU A 191 29.01 -6.66 5.61
CA LEU A 191 30.13 -7.01 6.50
C LEU A 191 30.32 -8.53 6.63
N GLN A 192 29.24 -9.30 6.78
CA GLN A 192 29.28 -10.77 6.83
C GLN A 192 29.85 -11.40 5.55
N ASP A 193 29.62 -10.73 4.41
CA ASP A 193 30.19 -11.13 3.12
C ASP A 193 31.63 -10.65 2.92
N GLY A 194 32.27 -10.08 3.96
CA GLY A 194 33.65 -9.62 3.95
C GLY A 194 33.91 -8.37 3.12
N LYS A 195 32.88 -7.59 2.80
CA LYS A 195 33.01 -6.38 1.98
C LYS A 195 33.67 -5.25 2.76
N LYS A 196 34.69 -4.64 2.14
CA LYS A 196 35.51 -3.62 2.79
C LYS A 196 35.52 -2.27 2.07
N ASN A 197 35.25 -2.26 0.76
CA ASN A 197 35.18 -1.05 -0.04
C ASN A 197 33.83 -1.01 -0.76
N ILE A 198 32.86 -0.32 -0.17
CA ILE A 198 31.45 -0.37 -0.56
C ILE A 198 31.07 0.94 -1.23
N ALA A 199 30.42 0.84 -2.39
CA ALA A 199 29.70 1.96 -2.98
C ALA A 199 28.20 1.76 -2.77
N ILE A 200 27.50 2.84 -2.41
CA ILE A 200 26.03 2.88 -2.34
C ILE A 200 25.54 3.89 -3.38
N VAL A 201 24.83 3.41 -4.39
CA VAL A 201 24.15 4.23 -5.41
C VAL A 201 22.69 4.29 -5.04
N TYR A 202 22.15 5.48 -4.85
CA TYR A 202 20.82 5.62 -4.24
C TYR A 202 20.00 6.76 -4.85
N ALA A 203 18.68 6.56 -4.93
CA ALA A 203 17.73 7.59 -5.32
C ALA A 203 17.70 8.71 -4.27
N ASP A 204 17.82 9.97 -4.70
CA ASP A 204 17.80 11.14 -3.83
C ASP A 204 16.36 11.51 -3.44
N ASN A 205 15.74 10.65 -2.66
CA ASN A 205 14.41 10.82 -2.11
C ASN A 205 14.36 10.32 -0.66
N SER A 206 13.19 10.39 -0.02
CA SER A 206 13.01 10.01 1.39
C SER A 206 13.46 8.57 1.67
N TYR A 207 13.04 7.63 0.83
CA TYR A 207 13.42 6.22 0.92
C TYR A 207 14.91 6.01 0.77
N GLY A 208 15.48 6.43 -0.36
CA GLY A 208 16.90 6.22 -0.66
C GLY A 208 17.83 6.86 0.36
N ASN A 209 17.53 8.07 0.80
CA ASN A 209 18.33 8.79 1.79
C ASN A 209 18.30 8.10 3.17
N GLY A 210 17.12 7.63 3.60
CA GLY A 210 16.95 6.93 4.87
C GLY A 210 17.70 5.61 4.91
N LEU A 211 17.41 4.73 3.97
CA LEU A 211 18.02 3.40 3.89
C LEU A 211 19.56 3.47 3.72
N LYS A 212 20.05 4.34 2.82
CA LYS A 212 21.49 4.59 2.63
C LYS A 212 22.15 5.03 3.93
N LYS A 213 21.56 5.96 4.68
CA LYS A 213 22.13 6.48 5.92
C LYS A 213 22.36 5.35 6.94
N ILE A 214 21.37 4.49 7.13
CA ILE A 214 21.47 3.38 8.08
C ILE A 214 22.47 2.33 7.60
N ALA A 215 22.37 1.85 6.36
CA ALA A 215 23.25 0.82 5.81
C ALA A 215 24.71 1.26 5.81
N ALA A 216 24.98 2.50 5.36
CA ALA A 216 26.33 3.08 5.37
C ALA A 216 26.89 3.21 6.79
N GLY A 217 26.04 3.65 7.75
CA GLY A 217 26.44 3.81 9.14
C GLY A 217 26.86 2.48 9.78
N ILE A 218 26.09 1.42 9.56
CA ILE A 218 26.41 0.07 10.05
C ILE A 218 27.68 -0.47 9.39
N ALA A 219 27.80 -0.40 8.06
CA ALA A 219 28.97 -0.86 7.33
C ALA A 219 30.24 -0.12 7.75
N SER A 220 30.17 1.21 7.90
CA SER A 220 31.31 2.03 8.35
C SER A 220 31.72 1.73 9.79
N LYS A 221 30.78 1.55 10.71
CA LYS A 221 31.06 1.13 12.11
C LYS A 221 31.73 -0.24 12.15
N GLY A 222 31.41 -1.13 11.21
CA GLY A 222 32.06 -2.44 11.05
C GLY A 222 33.40 -2.38 10.34
N GLY A 223 33.96 -1.21 10.06
CA GLY A 223 35.28 -1.00 9.49
C GLY A 223 35.35 -0.95 7.96
N ALA A 224 34.23 -0.98 7.25
CA ALA A 224 34.20 -0.82 5.80
C ALA A 224 34.36 0.67 5.39
N LYS A 225 35.06 0.90 4.27
CA LYS A 225 35.05 2.19 3.59
C LYS A 225 33.79 2.29 2.75
N VAL A 226 32.96 3.30 3.01
CA VAL A 226 31.70 3.49 2.29
C VAL A 226 31.71 4.84 1.57
N LYS A 227 31.36 4.83 0.27
CA LYS A 227 31.07 6.03 -0.53
C LYS A 227 29.67 5.95 -1.09
N SER A 228 28.93 7.05 -1.04
CA SER A 228 27.56 7.10 -1.51
C SER A 228 27.43 8.08 -2.68
N TYR A 229 26.59 7.72 -3.67
CA TYR A 229 26.37 8.45 -4.92
C TYR A 229 24.86 8.57 -5.16
N ALA A 230 24.38 9.80 -5.07
CA ALA A 230 22.96 10.10 -5.31
C ALA A 230 22.66 10.17 -6.81
N PHE A 231 21.44 9.84 -7.19
CA PHE A 231 20.85 10.12 -8.48
C PHE A 231 19.40 10.62 -8.31
N ALA A 232 18.91 11.39 -9.28
CA ALA A 232 17.52 11.84 -9.28
C ALA A 232 16.57 10.67 -9.52
N GLU A 233 15.41 10.66 -8.90
CA GLU A 233 14.36 9.68 -9.20
C GLU A 233 14.04 9.73 -10.69
N ASN A 234 13.79 8.55 -11.31
CA ASN A 234 13.63 8.38 -12.76
C ASN A 234 14.87 8.68 -13.62
N GLU A 235 16.09 8.69 -13.03
CA GLU A 235 17.33 8.83 -13.79
C GLU A 235 17.45 7.74 -14.87
N THR A 236 17.81 8.15 -16.08
CA THR A 236 17.94 7.26 -17.23
C THR A 236 19.38 7.03 -17.68
N ASN A 237 20.32 7.90 -17.29
CA ASN A 237 21.73 7.86 -17.71
C ASN A 237 22.70 7.71 -16.53
N PHE A 238 23.08 6.51 -16.25
CA PHE A 238 24.00 6.18 -15.14
C PHE A 238 25.48 6.24 -15.51
N ALA A 239 25.89 6.61 -16.74
CA ALA A 239 27.28 6.55 -17.17
C ALA A 239 28.25 7.32 -16.25
N SER A 240 27.95 8.59 -15.95
CA SER A 240 28.77 9.43 -15.08
C SER A 240 28.85 8.91 -13.63
N ILE A 241 27.75 8.42 -13.09
CA ILE A 241 27.73 7.85 -11.73
C ILE A 241 28.56 6.57 -11.69
N VAL A 242 28.36 5.69 -12.67
CA VAL A 242 29.09 4.42 -12.77
C VAL A 242 30.57 4.66 -12.93
N ASP A 243 31.02 5.62 -13.73
CA ASP A 243 32.43 5.98 -13.87
C ASP A 243 33.04 6.42 -12.53
N LYS A 244 32.34 7.27 -11.78
CA LYS A 244 32.78 7.69 -10.43
C LYS A 244 32.86 6.51 -9.46
N VAL A 245 31.90 5.59 -9.52
CA VAL A 245 31.84 4.42 -8.66
C VAL A 245 32.99 3.44 -8.95
N VAL A 246 33.15 3.02 -10.22
CA VAL A 246 34.16 2.02 -10.59
C VAL A 246 35.57 2.54 -10.41
N ALA A 247 35.82 3.85 -10.54
CA ALA A 247 37.10 4.49 -10.24
C ALA A 247 37.55 4.26 -8.79
N THR A 248 36.62 4.02 -7.85
CA THR A 248 36.95 3.72 -6.46
C THR A 248 37.25 2.24 -6.21
N LYS A 249 37.16 1.38 -7.22
CA LYS A 249 37.39 -0.07 -7.17
C LYS A 249 36.57 -0.72 -6.03
N PRO A 250 35.26 -0.58 -5.97
CA PRO A 250 34.46 -1.16 -4.88
C PRO A 250 34.41 -2.69 -5.00
N ASP A 251 34.43 -3.39 -3.87
CA ASP A 251 34.22 -4.83 -3.80
C ASP A 251 32.72 -5.19 -3.63
N ALA A 252 31.87 -4.18 -3.38
CA ALA A 252 30.42 -4.27 -3.43
C ALA A 252 29.78 -2.96 -3.90
N VAL A 253 28.66 -3.08 -4.62
CA VAL A 253 27.77 -1.95 -4.95
C VAL A 253 26.37 -2.27 -4.43
N ALA A 254 25.88 -1.51 -3.47
CA ALA A 254 24.48 -1.51 -3.09
C ALA A 254 23.72 -0.50 -3.97
N ILE A 255 22.63 -0.94 -4.61
CA ILE A 255 21.76 -0.08 -5.42
C ILE A 255 20.46 0.09 -4.68
N ILE A 256 20.19 1.31 -4.21
CA ILE A 256 18.94 1.69 -3.55
C ILE A 256 18.14 2.55 -4.53
N SER A 257 17.24 1.92 -5.24
CA SER A 257 16.48 2.51 -6.35
C SER A 257 15.13 1.84 -6.48
N TYR A 258 14.36 2.29 -7.44
CA TYR A 258 13.20 1.59 -7.98
C TYR A 258 13.57 0.94 -9.33
N ASP A 259 12.79 1.18 -10.36
CA ASP A 259 12.98 0.61 -11.71
C ASP A 259 14.28 1.08 -12.39
N GLU A 260 14.92 2.14 -11.87
CA GLU A 260 16.22 2.65 -12.36
C GLU A 260 17.33 1.59 -12.32
N ALA A 261 17.20 0.57 -11.46
CA ALA A 261 18.12 -0.57 -11.46
C ALA A 261 18.25 -1.22 -12.85
N LYS A 262 17.19 -1.22 -13.67
CA LYS A 262 17.20 -1.73 -15.04
C LYS A 262 18.10 -0.93 -15.98
N LYS A 263 18.44 0.30 -15.62
CA LYS A 263 19.39 1.17 -16.35
C LYS A 263 20.78 1.14 -15.72
N ALA A 264 20.84 1.17 -14.38
CA ALA A 264 22.12 1.17 -13.64
C ALA A 264 22.90 -0.14 -13.84
N ILE A 265 22.26 -1.30 -13.71
CA ILE A 265 22.93 -2.61 -13.81
C ILE A 265 23.63 -2.81 -15.17
N PRO A 266 23.00 -2.57 -16.33
CA PRO A 266 23.70 -2.63 -17.63
C PRO A 266 24.87 -1.66 -17.74
N ALA A 267 24.77 -0.45 -17.18
CA ALA A 267 25.86 0.53 -17.19
C ALA A 267 27.08 0.01 -16.40
N PHE A 268 26.89 -0.59 -15.24
CA PHE A 268 27.94 -1.27 -14.48
C PHE A 268 28.53 -2.46 -15.25
N LYS A 269 27.70 -3.26 -15.92
CA LYS A 269 28.12 -4.39 -16.74
C LYS A 269 29.05 -3.91 -17.87
N ALA A 270 28.71 -2.82 -18.53
CA ALA A 270 29.52 -2.23 -19.59
C ALA A 270 30.92 -1.78 -19.11
N LYS A 271 31.07 -1.45 -17.82
CA LYS A 271 32.36 -1.09 -17.19
C LYS A 271 33.08 -2.27 -16.55
N GLY A 272 32.60 -3.51 -16.76
CA GLY A 272 33.26 -4.74 -16.27
C GLY A 272 33.09 -5.00 -14.78
N PHE A 273 32.17 -4.31 -14.08
CA PHE A 273 31.90 -4.60 -12.69
C PHE A 273 31.30 -6.01 -12.56
N LYS A 274 31.69 -6.76 -11.52
CA LYS A 274 31.24 -8.14 -11.32
C LYS A 274 29.81 -8.19 -10.78
N GLY A 275 28.86 -8.75 -11.53
CA GLY A 275 27.43 -8.77 -11.19
C GLY A 275 27.12 -9.40 -9.82
N SER A 276 27.85 -10.47 -9.42
CA SER A 276 27.69 -11.10 -8.10
C SER A 276 28.03 -10.20 -6.90
N ASN A 277 28.57 -9.01 -7.11
CA ASN A 277 28.90 -8.04 -6.08
C ASN A 277 27.82 -6.95 -5.90
N PHE A 278 26.68 -7.08 -6.58
CA PHE A 278 25.54 -6.23 -6.28
C PHE A 278 24.78 -6.68 -5.04
N TYR A 279 24.27 -5.67 -4.33
CA TYR A 279 23.30 -5.81 -3.26
C TYR A 279 22.10 -4.94 -3.63
N LEU A 280 20.98 -5.58 -3.91
CA LEU A 280 19.74 -4.95 -4.24
C LEU A 280 18.87 -4.80 -2.99
N VAL A 281 17.83 -4.01 -3.08
CA VAL A 281 16.91 -3.75 -1.97
C VAL A 281 15.47 -3.88 -2.45
N ASP A 282 14.53 -3.84 -1.57
CA ASP A 282 13.10 -4.02 -1.82
C ASP A 282 12.57 -3.24 -3.03
N GLY A 283 12.94 -1.96 -3.16
CA GLY A 283 12.52 -1.10 -4.27
C GLY A 283 13.00 -1.56 -5.66
N ASN A 284 13.93 -2.51 -5.72
CA ASN A 284 14.46 -3.03 -6.99
C ASN A 284 14.75 -4.54 -6.98
N LEU A 285 14.29 -5.26 -5.96
CA LEU A 285 14.39 -6.72 -5.91
C LEU A 285 13.24 -7.34 -6.71
N ALA A 286 13.38 -7.44 -8.01
CA ALA A 286 12.37 -7.90 -8.95
C ALA A 286 12.82 -9.10 -9.79
N ASP A 287 11.91 -9.77 -10.47
CA ASP A 287 12.23 -10.81 -11.46
C ASP A 287 12.82 -10.17 -12.72
N TYR A 288 14.13 -10.32 -12.89
CA TYR A 288 14.87 -9.84 -14.06
C TYR A 288 15.03 -10.90 -15.17
N SER A 289 14.31 -12.03 -15.09
CA SER A 289 14.47 -13.16 -16.04
C SER A 289 14.22 -12.81 -17.51
N LYS A 290 13.47 -11.76 -17.76
CA LYS A 290 13.18 -11.26 -19.13
C LYS A 290 14.15 -10.17 -19.61
N THR A 291 15.19 -9.86 -18.83
CA THR A 291 16.16 -8.82 -19.19
C THR A 291 17.41 -9.40 -19.86
N SER A 292 18.12 -8.60 -20.65
CA SER A 292 19.38 -8.97 -21.29
C SER A 292 20.56 -9.17 -20.31
N PHE A 293 20.37 -8.77 -19.05
CA PHE A 293 21.37 -8.91 -17.98
C PHE A 293 21.01 -9.95 -16.91
N ALA A 294 19.96 -10.75 -17.12
CA ALA A 294 19.48 -11.76 -16.17
C ALA A 294 20.61 -12.63 -15.59
N SER A 295 21.39 -13.28 -16.45
CA SER A 295 22.47 -14.19 -16.03
C SER A 295 23.64 -13.46 -15.35
N TYR A 296 23.82 -12.18 -15.64
CA TYR A 296 24.87 -11.35 -15.03
C TYR A 296 24.66 -11.15 -13.53
N LEU A 297 23.42 -11.15 -13.06
CA LEU A 297 23.08 -11.02 -11.63
C LEU A 297 23.35 -12.28 -10.81
N LYS A 298 23.73 -13.41 -11.43
CA LYS A 298 23.99 -14.67 -10.69
C LYS A 298 24.89 -14.42 -9.49
N GLY A 299 24.36 -14.70 -8.31
CA GLY A 299 25.11 -14.59 -7.04
C GLY A 299 24.97 -13.23 -6.34
N SER A 300 24.43 -12.20 -6.98
CA SER A 300 24.06 -10.96 -6.30
C SER A 300 23.00 -11.23 -5.23
N LYS A 301 22.98 -10.40 -4.21
CA LYS A 301 22.05 -10.53 -3.07
C LYS A 301 21.08 -9.37 -3.02
N GLY A 302 20.04 -9.49 -2.20
CA GLY A 302 19.14 -8.41 -1.91
C GLY A 302 18.38 -8.63 -0.62
N THR A 303 17.76 -7.55 -0.13
CA THR A 303 16.90 -7.54 1.06
C THR A 303 15.48 -7.14 0.68
N LEU A 304 14.48 -7.79 1.28
CA LEU A 304 13.06 -7.47 1.10
C LEU A 304 12.36 -7.57 2.46
N PRO A 305 11.60 -6.55 2.87
CA PRO A 305 10.71 -6.62 4.01
C PRO A 305 9.72 -7.77 3.93
N GLY A 306 9.25 -8.23 5.09
CA GLY A 306 8.26 -9.27 5.23
C GLY A 306 8.81 -10.67 5.50
N LYS A 307 7.93 -11.54 5.90
CA LYS A 307 8.19 -12.97 6.09
C LYS A 307 8.15 -13.69 4.73
N ALA A 308 8.87 -14.76 4.61
CA ALA A 308 8.75 -15.63 3.43
C ALA A 308 7.30 -16.09 3.25
N THR A 309 6.68 -15.65 2.17
CA THR A 309 5.29 -15.97 1.86
C THR A 309 5.16 -17.44 1.44
N ALA A 310 4.27 -18.19 2.10
CA ALA A 310 3.99 -19.59 1.76
C ALA A 310 3.45 -19.72 0.34
N THR A 311 3.82 -20.82 -0.34
CA THR A 311 3.35 -21.10 -1.73
C THR A 311 1.83 -21.06 -1.82
N SER A 312 1.12 -21.65 -0.86
CA SER A 312 -0.35 -21.67 -0.84
C SER A 312 -0.98 -20.28 -0.78
N PHE A 313 -0.32 -19.31 -0.13
CA PHE A 313 -0.78 -17.92 -0.12
C PHE A 313 -0.49 -17.24 -1.47
N LYS A 314 0.69 -17.48 -2.06
CA LYS A 314 1.02 -16.99 -3.41
C LYS A 314 0.03 -17.48 -4.45
N ASP A 315 -0.38 -18.74 -4.35
CA ASP A 315 -1.39 -19.34 -5.25
C ASP A 315 -2.75 -18.63 -5.11
N LYS A 316 -3.15 -18.28 -3.88
CA LYS A 316 -4.37 -17.50 -3.62
C LYS A 316 -4.27 -16.07 -4.18
N LEU A 317 -3.15 -15.38 -3.96
CA LEU A 317 -2.91 -14.06 -4.56
C LEU A 317 -2.97 -14.12 -6.09
N ALA A 318 -2.32 -15.11 -6.70
CA ALA A 318 -2.33 -15.29 -8.14
C ALA A 318 -3.75 -15.56 -8.68
N ALA A 319 -4.55 -16.34 -7.95
CA ALA A 319 -5.94 -16.61 -8.30
C ALA A 319 -6.80 -15.33 -8.21
N ALA A 320 -6.65 -14.53 -7.13
CA ALA A 320 -7.36 -13.27 -6.94
C ALA A 320 -7.02 -12.27 -8.06
N TYR A 321 -5.73 -12.09 -8.37
CA TYR A 321 -5.30 -11.23 -9.46
C TYR A 321 -5.88 -11.66 -10.81
N LYS A 322 -5.80 -12.96 -11.11
CA LYS A 322 -6.34 -13.54 -12.35
C LYS A 322 -7.85 -13.38 -12.46
N ALA A 323 -8.57 -13.43 -11.33
CA ALA A 323 -10.02 -13.23 -11.31
C ALA A 323 -10.41 -11.81 -11.72
N VAL A 324 -9.61 -10.79 -11.34
CA VAL A 324 -9.88 -9.37 -11.60
C VAL A 324 -9.27 -8.93 -12.94
N GLU A 325 -7.96 -9.12 -13.10
CA GLU A 325 -7.18 -8.55 -14.20
C GLU A 325 -7.07 -9.47 -15.42
N LYS A 326 -7.50 -10.74 -15.31
CA LYS A 326 -7.38 -11.78 -16.36
C LYS A 326 -5.94 -12.03 -16.82
N LYS A 327 -4.96 -11.72 -15.96
CA LYS A 327 -3.53 -11.87 -16.19
C LYS A 327 -2.90 -12.78 -15.11
N ASP A 328 -1.73 -13.35 -15.42
CA ASP A 328 -0.98 -14.12 -14.45
C ASP A 328 -0.14 -13.20 -13.56
N LEU A 329 -0.15 -13.46 -12.24
CA LEU A 329 0.69 -12.75 -11.29
C LEU A 329 2.10 -13.36 -11.29
N THR A 330 3.12 -12.54 -11.50
CA THR A 330 4.52 -12.97 -11.55
C THR A 330 5.40 -12.34 -10.46
N GLU A 331 4.94 -11.24 -9.86
CA GLU A 331 5.55 -10.56 -8.74
C GLU A 331 4.65 -10.70 -7.50
N PHE A 332 5.24 -10.87 -6.31
CA PHE A 332 4.50 -11.13 -5.07
C PHE A 332 4.89 -10.19 -3.92
N SER A 333 5.86 -9.32 -4.13
CA SER A 333 6.33 -8.36 -3.13
C SER A 333 5.17 -7.48 -2.66
N TYR A 334 5.07 -7.33 -1.34
CA TYR A 334 4.05 -6.53 -0.68
C TYR A 334 2.58 -6.97 -0.85
N GLY A 335 2.32 -8.08 -1.54
CA GLY A 335 0.96 -8.62 -1.64
C GLY A 335 0.41 -9.13 -0.30
N ALA A 336 1.27 -9.71 0.55
CA ALA A 336 0.89 -10.15 1.90
C ALA A 336 0.66 -8.94 2.82
N GLU A 337 1.54 -7.95 2.78
CA GLU A 337 1.43 -6.71 3.53
C GLU A 337 0.15 -5.93 3.17
N THR A 338 -0.23 -5.95 1.89
CA THR A 338 -1.48 -5.34 1.41
C THR A 338 -2.71 -6.06 1.97
N TYR A 339 -2.72 -7.39 1.89
CA TYR A 339 -3.80 -8.20 2.46
C TYR A 339 -3.93 -7.94 3.97
N ASP A 340 -2.81 -7.96 4.70
CA ASP A 340 -2.80 -7.75 6.15
C ASP A 340 -3.27 -6.33 6.54
N ALA A 341 -2.93 -5.31 5.75
CA ALA A 341 -3.38 -3.94 5.97
C ALA A 341 -4.92 -3.85 5.91
N VAL A 342 -5.54 -4.46 4.90
CA VAL A 342 -7.00 -4.48 4.75
C VAL A 342 -7.68 -5.28 5.87
N MET A 343 -7.11 -6.43 6.24
CA MET A 343 -7.62 -7.25 7.35
C MET A 343 -7.59 -6.51 8.68
N LEU A 344 -6.49 -5.83 8.98
CA LEU A 344 -6.33 -5.06 10.22
C LEU A 344 -7.36 -3.94 10.34
N VAL A 345 -7.56 -3.14 9.26
CA VAL A 345 -8.54 -2.05 9.32
C VAL A 345 -9.97 -2.58 9.41
N ALA A 346 -10.29 -3.69 8.74
CA ALA A 346 -11.61 -4.31 8.81
C ALA A 346 -11.90 -4.88 10.22
N LEU A 347 -10.93 -5.55 10.84
CA LEU A 347 -11.05 -6.05 12.22
C LEU A 347 -11.14 -4.90 13.23
N ALA A 348 -10.40 -3.81 13.02
CA ALA A 348 -10.46 -2.62 13.87
C ALA A 348 -11.83 -1.95 13.80
N ALA A 349 -12.38 -1.74 12.59
CA ALA A 349 -13.73 -1.21 12.39
C ALA A 349 -14.81 -2.11 13.05
N GLN A 350 -14.67 -3.43 12.87
CA GLN A 350 -15.58 -4.40 13.49
C GLN A 350 -15.49 -4.38 15.02
N ALA A 351 -14.30 -4.26 15.61
CA ALA A 351 -14.08 -4.19 17.04
C ALA A 351 -14.59 -2.87 17.64
N ALA A 352 -14.41 -1.76 16.92
CA ALA A 352 -14.89 -0.44 17.30
C ALA A 352 -16.41 -0.27 17.18
N GLY A 353 -17.09 -1.12 16.40
CA GLY A 353 -18.52 -1.00 16.13
C GLY A 353 -18.89 0.17 15.21
N LYS A 354 -17.90 0.81 14.56
CA LYS A 354 -18.06 1.93 13.62
C LYS A 354 -16.99 1.89 12.54
N ALA A 355 -17.37 2.21 11.29
CA ALA A 355 -16.47 2.29 10.14
C ALA A 355 -16.03 3.75 9.89
N THR A 356 -15.40 4.41 10.85
CA THR A 356 -14.83 5.75 10.69
C THR A 356 -13.35 5.74 11.02
N GLY A 357 -12.55 6.61 10.39
CA GLY A 357 -11.12 6.67 10.64
C GLY A 357 -10.77 6.85 12.12
N GLU A 358 -11.54 7.65 12.88
CA GLU A 358 -11.34 7.85 14.31
C GLU A 358 -11.61 6.56 15.13
N SER A 359 -12.66 5.84 14.79
CA SER A 359 -13.02 4.58 15.45
C SER A 359 -12.01 3.48 15.12
N ILE A 360 -11.62 3.37 13.84
CA ILE A 360 -10.60 2.42 13.38
C ILE A 360 -9.28 2.68 14.10
N LYS A 361 -8.82 3.94 14.15
CA LYS A 361 -7.61 4.34 14.86
C LYS A 361 -7.60 3.84 16.31
N SER A 362 -8.72 3.96 17.02
CA SER A 362 -8.81 3.57 18.43
C SER A 362 -8.55 2.08 18.67
N GLU A 363 -8.82 1.22 17.67
CA GLU A 363 -8.71 -0.24 17.79
C GLU A 363 -7.57 -0.86 16.98
N LEU A 364 -6.95 -0.14 16.03
CA LEU A 364 -5.97 -0.71 15.11
C LEU A 364 -4.78 -1.33 15.84
N THR A 365 -4.20 -0.62 16.80
CA THR A 365 -3.15 -1.17 17.65
C THR A 365 -3.66 -2.33 18.52
N ASN A 366 -4.89 -2.24 19.04
CA ASN A 366 -5.47 -3.29 19.86
C ASN A 366 -5.64 -4.61 19.10
N VAL A 367 -6.14 -4.57 17.85
CA VAL A 367 -6.34 -5.80 17.06
C VAL A 367 -5.05 -6.37 16.50
N SER A 368 -3.96 -5.59 16.48
CA SER A 368 -2.65 -6.03 15.97
C SER A 368 -1.77 -6.66 17.04
N LEU A 369 -1.89 -6.23 18.31
CA LEU A 369 -0.99 -6.66 19.39
C LEU A 369 -1.40 -8.01 19.99
N ALA A 370 -0.43 -8.92 20.14
CA ALA A 370 -0.58 -10.10 20.98
C ALA A 370 -0.78 -9.72 22.45
N GLY A 371 -1.45 -10.56 23.22
CA GLY A 371 -1.67 -10.28 24.64
C GLY A 371 -2.47 -11.35 25.37
N LYS A 372 -2.34 -11.34 26.70
CA LYS A 372 -3.09 -12.26 27.55
C LYS A 372 -4.59 -12.04 27.40
N GLY A 373 -5.34 -13.11 27.17
CA GLY A 373 -6.81 -13.07 27.04
C GLY A 373 -7.30 -12.69 25.64
N LYS A 374 -6.40 -12.49 24.67
CA LYS A 374 -6.75 -12.29 23.27
C LYS A 374 -6.82 -13.62 22.50
N THR A 375 -7.67 -13.67 21.49
CA THR A 375 -7.75 -14.77 20.53
C THR A 375 -6.94 -14.43 19.31
N THR A 376 -5.92 -15.22 18.97
CA THR A 376 -5.16 -15.06 17.74
C THR A 376 -5.99 -15.55 16.55
N VAL A 377 -6.09 -14.70 15.52
CA VAL A 377 -6.84 -14.97 14.29
C VAL A 377 -5.98 -14.65 13.07
N THR A 378 -6.17 -15.41 11.99
CA THR A 378 -5.39 -15.28 10.74
C THR A 378 -6.26 -14.87 9.54
N GLY A 379 -7.54 -14.53 9.76
CA GLY A 379 -8.48 -14.12 8.73
C GLY A 379 -9.72 -13.49 9.35
N PHE A 380 -10.52 -12.82 8.51
CA PHE A 380 -11.63 -12.00 8.97
C PHE A 380 -12.77 -12.81 9.62
N ALA A 381 -13.16 -13.95 9.03
CA ALA A 381 -14.27 -14.75 9.54
C ALA A 381 -14.04 -15.23 11.01
N ALA A 382 -12.82 -15.68 11.31
CA ALA A 382 -12.43 -16.07 12.68
C ALA A 382 -12.43 -14.86 13.63
N GLY A 383 -11.93 -13.71 13.17
CA GLY A 383 -11.93 -12.45 13.91
C GLY A 383 -13.35 -11.96 14.21
N LEU A 384 -14.21 -11.95 13.19
CA LEU A 384 -15.62 -11.58 13.33
C LEU A 384 -16.35 -12.46 14.35
N ALA A 385 -16.15 -13.79 14.29
CA ALA A 385 -16.76 -14.72 15.24
C ALA A 385 -16.27 -14.48 16.67
N ALA A 386 -14.98 -14.22 16.86
CA ALA A 386 -14.39 -13.92 18.16
C ALA A 386 -14.93 -12.59 18.74
N ILE A 387 -14.98 -11.52 17.93
CA ILE A 387 -15.49 -10.21 18.33
C ILE A 387 -16.99 -10.29 18.69
N LYS A 388 -17.81 -10.97 17.86
CA LYS A 388 -19.23 -11.21 18.17
C LYS A 388 -19.44 -11.99 19.47
N ALA A 389 -18.48 -12.83 19.84
CA ALA A 389 -18.47 -13.54 21.14
C ALA A 389 -17.90 -12.70 22.30
N GLY A 390 -17.69 -11.40 22.13
CA GLY A 390 -17.16 -10.48 23.13
C GLY A 390 -15.66 -10.68 23.45
N LYS A 391 -14.92 -11.38 22.58
CA LYS A 391 -13.48 -11.62 22.78
C LYS A 391 -12.65 -10.52 22.10
N LYS A 392 -11.53 -10.17 22.73
CA LYS A 392 -10.50 -9.38 22.08
C LYS A 392 -9.66 -10.24 21.14
N VAL A 393 -9.31 -9.71 19.97
CA VAL A 393 -8.53 -10.43 18.96
C VAL A 393 -7.10 -9.91 18.87
N ASN A 394 -6.24 -10.75 18.31
CA ASN A 394 -4.91 -10.44 17.80
C ASN A 394 -4.81 -11.02 16.38
N PHE A 395 -4.59 -10.18 15.39
CA PHE A 395 -4.39 -10.63 14.02
C PHE A 395 -2.92 -11.03 13.79
N ASP A 396 -2.69 -12.29 13.40
CA ASP A 396 -1.38 -12.81 12.98
C ASP A 396 -1.39 -12.97 11.46
N GLY A 397 -0.78 -12.03 10.77
CA GLY A 397 -0.86 -11.86 9.33
C GLY A 397 0.09 -12.75 8.54
N PHE A 398 -0.05 -12.72 7.22
CA PHE A 398 0.82 -13.46 6.30
C PHE A 398 2.16 -12.77 6.07
N SER A 399 2.26 -11.46 6.20
CA SER A 399 3.52 -10.71 6.14
C SER A 399 4.38 -10.91 7.40
N GLY A 400 3.79 -11.39 8.47
CA GLY A 400 4.35 -11.62 9.79
C GLY A 400 3.43 -11.08 10.87
N PRO A 401 3.81 -11.18 12.16
CA PRO A 401 3.08 -10.52 13.21
C PRO A 401 3.19 -9.00 13.02
N VAL A 402 2.10 -8.38 12.58
CA VAL A 402 2.00 -6.93 12.40
C VAL A 402 1.56 -6.32 13.72
N GLU A 403 2.47 -6.28 14.69
CA GLU A 403 2.24 -5.69 16.01
C GLU A 403 2.64 -4.21 15.95
N PHE A 404 1.66 -3.31 15.85
CA PHE A 404 1.93 -1.88 15.77
C PHE A 404 2.45 -1.32 17.09
N ASP A 405 3.53 -0.53 17.02
CA ASP A 405 3.97 0.33 18.11
C ASP A 405 3.11 1.64 18.17
N SER A 406 3.50 2.54 19.07
CA SER A 406 2.82 3.84 19.21
C SER A 406 2.95 4.78 18.01
N ASN A 407 3.84 4.46 17.07
CA ASN A 407 4.05 5.22 15.84
C ASN A 407 3.36 4.58 14.62
N GLY A 408 2.62 3.48 14.80
CA GLY A 408 2.01 2.73 13.71
C GLY A 408 2.99 1.86 12.91
N ASP A 409 4.21 1.62 13.43
CA ASP A 409 5.23 0.77 12.82
C ASP A 409 5.11 -0.68 13.32
N PRO A 410 5.31 -1.72 12.46
CA PRO A 410 5.30 -3.11 12.89
C PRO A 410 6.56 -3.47 13.67
N THR A 411 6.41 -4.01 14.89
CA THR A 411 7.53 -4.39 15.78
C THR A 411 7.97 -5.84 15.60
N GLY A 412 7.08 -6.75 15.22
CA GLY A 412 7.34 -8.17 14.97
C GLY A 412 7.90 -8.48 13.57
N ALA A 413 8.60 -7.55 12.95
CA ALA A 413 8.93 -7.56 11.53
C ALA A 413 10.10 -8.47 11.16
N TYR A 414 10.13 -8.89 9.91
CA TYR A 414 11.16 -9.72 9.31
C TYR A 414 11.73 -9.05 8.05
N ILE A 415 13.00 -9.37 7.73
CA ILE A 415 13.62 -9.07 6.44
C ILE A 415 14.13 -10.37 5.82
N GLY A 416 13.69 -10.66 4.60
CA GLY A 416 14.24 -11.73 3.78
C GLY A 416 15.57 -11.32 3.14
N ILE A 417 16.55 -12.24 3.13
CA ILE A 417 17.77 -12.11 2.35
C ILE A 417 17.66 -13.06 1.18
N TYR A 418 17.80 -12.52 -0.01
CA TYR A 418 17.63 -13.22 -1.28
C TYR A 418 18.94 -13.28 -2.07
N LYS A 419 19.01 -14.23 -3.01
CA LYS A 419 20.13 -14.39 -3.93
C LYS A 419 19.61 -14.69 -5.34
N TYR A 420 20.17 -14.01 -6.33
CA TYR A 420 19.84 -14.23 -7.73
C TYR A 420 20.48 -15.50 -8.29
N ASP A 421 19.70 -16.24 -9.06
CA ASP A 421 20.16 -17.39 -9.85
C ASP A 421 20.62 -16.94 -11.26
N ALA A 422 21.05 -17.91 -12.09
CA ALA A 422 21.51 -17.64 -13.44
C ALA A 422 20.36 -17.24 -14.40
N LYS A 423 19.11 -17.40 -13.99
CA LYS A 423 17.94 -17.00 -14.79
C LYS A 423 17.47 -15.58 -14.44
N GLY A 424 18.14 -14.90 -13.50
CA GLY A 424 17.73 -13.57 -13.04
C GLY A 424 16.52 -13.57 -12.10
N LYS A 425 16.21 -14.73 -11.50
CA LYS A 425 15.21 -14.87 -10.45
C LYS A 425 15.87 -14.81 -9.08
N TYR A 426 15.23 -14.14 -8.13
CA TYR A 426 15.70 -14.08 -6.75
C TYR A 426 15.04 -15.17 -5.91
N ASN A 427 15.85 -15.84 -5.10
CA ASN A 427 15.41 -16.93 -4.24
C ASN A 427 15.78 -16.61 -2.80
N LEU A 428 14.87 -16.91 -1.86
CA LEU A 428 15.10 -16.69 -0.45
C LEU A 428 16.29 -17.56 0.03
N VAL A 429 17.23 -16.92 0.72
CA VAL A 429 18.35 -17.59 1.39
C VAL A 429 18.02 -17.81 2.86
N ARG A 430 17.54 -16.77 3.53
CA ARG A 430 17.14 -16.80 4.94
C ARG A 430 16.26 -15.60 5.29
N THR A 431 15.50 -15.73 6.36
CA THR A 431 14.75 -14.63 6.98
C THR A 431 15.43 -14.21 8.27
N VAL A 432 15.47 -12.91 8.55
CA VAL A 432 16.04 -12.32 9.76
C VAL A 432 14.93 -11.64 10.52
N ALA A 433 14.70 -12.02 11.78
CA ALA A 433 13.73 -11.38 12.65
C ALA A 433 14.29 -10.06 13.21
N GLY A 434 13.48 -9.02 13.28
CA GLY A 434 13.89 -7.68 13.72
C GLY A 434 14.43 -7.66 15.16
N ASN A 435 13.85 -8.44 16.06
CA ASN A 435 14.28 -8.56 17.43
C ASN A 435 15.67 -9.24 17.63
N THR A 436 16.21 -9.85 16.60
CA THR A 436 17.53 -10.50 16.62
C THR A 436 18.67 -9.59 16.11
N VAL A 437 18.36 -8.39 15.62
CA VAL A 437 19.31 -7.45 15.03
C VAL A 437 19.72 -6.41 16.06
N LYS A 438 20.98 -6.47 16.50
CA LYS A 438 21.60 -5.49 17.41
C LYS A 438 22.15 -4.28 16.67
#